data_b0d42d669b9c7de088fd932de43287e0
#
_entry.id   b0d42d669b9c7de088fd932de43287e0
#
_cell.length_a   1.000
_cell.length_b   1.000
_cell.length_c   1.000
_cell.angle_alpha   90.00
_cell.angle_beta   90.00
_cell.angle_gamma   90.00
#
_symmetry.space_group_name_H-M   'P 1'
#
loop_
_entity.id
_entity.type
_entity.pdbx_description
1 polymer ?
#
loop_
_entity_poly.entity_id
_entity_poly.type
_entity_poly.pdbx_seq_one_letter_code
_entity_poly.pdbx_strand_id
1 'polypeptide(L)'
;MKRTTSADENSGRGSKQQTYRRSPFVVSYWLGPALVFENYVTRQRGAGDPFVAEFLYFCDRGKTFDELMERFPDQRERALRAGVRQLLKRSLLETYRKESKHSDQKWAGWQSWNPAAGYFHFSTKDPQFEEGKGDDWSTLRAIARVRPLPPRVKKYPGAAVEKLPKIRTETEFTRVLEERRTWREFSKKAVEIEKLAQLLWWSFGVQGWARIPDVGLLALTTSPSGGAMHPFEAYVMVRNVEGLGSGMYHYDAEGHRLELLRKGTSKPEIEKLLAGQRWCGEAAFVVFLTAVFARTQWKYEHARAYRVVLAEAGHLCQTFCLTATWLGLAPFCTMALADTAIERALGLDGINESVLYAAGAGRKPPGKATADRVREPSRINRKR
;
A
#
# COMPACT_ATOMS: atom_id res chain seq x y z
N MET A 1 29.31 21.25 70.82
CA MET A 1 29.35 19.79 71.14
C MET A 1 28.00 19.20 70.96
N LYS A 2 27.80 18.43 69.92
CA LYS A 2 27.06 17.17 69.82
C LYS A 2 26.89 16.86 68.31
N ARG A 3 27.61 15.85 67.85
CA ARG A 3 27.46 15.17 66.59
C ARG A 3 26.15 14.37 66.59
N THR A 4 25.32 14.47 65.58
CA THR A 4 24.29 13.49 65.26
C THR A 4 24.57 12.93 63.91
N THR A 5 24.81 11.66 63.88
CA THR A 5 25.02 10.76 62.74
C THR A 5 23.75 10.70 61.89
N SER A 6 23.85 11.01 60.59
CA SER A 6 22.82 10.68 59.60
C SER A 6 23.06 9.24 59.13
N ALA A 7 22.06 8.43 59.34
CA ALA A 7 22.01 7.06 58.85
C ALA A 7 21.79 7.04 57.32
N ASP A 8 22.51 6.15 56.68
CA ASP A 8 22.35 5.78 55.28
C ASP A 8 20.93 5.28 54.98
N GLU A 9 20.18 6.02 54.17
CA GLU A 9 19.06 5.49 53.40
C GLU A 9 19.52 5.23 51.97
N ASN A 10 20.21 4.12 51.80
CA ASN A 10 20.46 3.53 50.49
C ASN A 10 19.40 2.47 50.22
N SER A 11 18.13 2.92 49.97
CA SER A 11 17.05 2.02 49.61
C SER A 11 17.09 1.75 48.10
N GLY A 12 17.40 0.49 47.80
CA GLY A 12 17.54 -0.14 46.51
C GLY A 12 16.61 0.35 45.38
N ARG A 13 17.21 0.92 44.37
CA ARG A 13 16.66 0.89 43.04
C ARG A 13 16.69 -0.57 42.55
N GLY A 14 15.62 -1.32 42.79
CA GLY A 14 15.41 -2.63 42.17
C GLY A 14 15.50 -2.46 40.65
N SER A 15 16.52 -3.00 40.03
CA SER A 15 16.63 -3.07 38.59
C SER A 15 15.39 -3.81 38.08
N LYS A 16 14.46 -3.10 37.41
CA LYS A 16 13.30 -3.73 36.82
C LYS A 16 13.81 -4.80 35.85
N GLN A 17 13.58 -6.06 36.18
CA GLN A 17 14.08 -7.23 35.48
C GLN A 17 13.49 -7.20 34.04
N GLN A 18 14.36 -7.34 33.04
CA GLN A 18 13.95 -7.34 31.63
C GLN A 18 13.05 -8.53 31.34
N THR A 19 11.92 -8.30 30.69
CA THR A 19 11.00 -9.34 30.26
C THR A 19 10.95 -9.46 28.74
N TYR A 20 10.65 -10.65 28.26
CA TYR A 20 10.59 -11.02 26.85
C TYR A 20 9.18 -11.51 26.51
N ARG A 21 8.63 -11.01 25.42
CA ARG A 21 7.31 -11.42 24.89
C ARG A 21 7.46 -11.86 23.43
N ARG A 22 6.70 -12.89 23.04
CA ARG A 22 6.54 -13.21 21.63
C ARG A 22 5.92 -12.01 20.90
N SER A 23 6.49 -11.62 19.77
CA SER A 23 5.88 -10.59 18.95
C SER A 23 4.50 -11.02 18.46
N PRO A 24 3.47 -10.17 18.50
CA PRO A 24 2.11 -10.50 18.03
C PRO A 24 2.02 -10.71 16.50
N PHE A 25 3.11 -10.42 15.78
CA PHE A 25 3.19 -10.50 14.32
C PHE A 25 3.90 -11.76 13.83
N VAL A 26 4.09 -12.76 14.69
CA VAL A 26 4.72 -14.02 14.33
C VAL A 26 3.70 -14.95 13.73
N VAL A 27 4.02 -15.45 12.53
CA VAL A 27 3.36 -16.59 11.88
C VAL A 27 4.34 -17.74 11.76
N SER A 28 3.83 -18.98 11.70
CA SER A 28 4.64 -20.16 11.40
C SER A 28 4.02 -20.95 10.27
N TYR A 29 4.87 -21.53 9.42
CA TYR A 29 4.47 -22.32 8.27
C TYR A 29 5.57 -23.28 7.84
N TRP A 30 5.20 -24.30 7.04
CA TRP A 30 6.15 -25.21 6.46
C TRP A 30 6.64 -24.69 5.11
N LEU A 31 7.96 -24.69 4.94
CA LEU A 31 8.63 -24.43 3.66
C LEU A 31 9.47 -25.66 3.31
N GLY A 32 8.95 -26.52 2.45
CA GLY A 32 9.50 -27.86 2.29
C GLY A 32 9.53 -28.61 3.63
N PRO A 33 10.65 -29.19 4.05
CA PRO A 33 10.76 -29.89 5.34
C PRO A 33 10.97 -28.95 6.53
N ALA A 34 11.22 -27.67 6.32
CA ALA A 34 11.56 -26.72 7.39
C ALA A 34 10.32 -26.05 7.99
N LEU A 35 10.19 -26.07 9.32
CA LEU A 35 9.26 -25.21 10.05
C LEU A 35 9.87 -23.81 10.14
N VAL A 36 9.21 -22.82 9.56
CA VAL A 36 9.65 -21.43 9.52
C VAL A 36 8.80 -20.59 10.45
N PHE A 37 9.47 -19.74 11.23
CA PHE A 37 8.86 -18.66 12.01
C PHE A 37 9.21 -17.33 11.36
N GLU A 38 8.22 -16.49 11.14
CA GLU A 38 8.38 -15.19 10.47
C GLU A 38 7.64 -14.10 11.23
N ASN A 39 8.34 -13.01 11.51
CA ASN A 39 7.68 -11.76 11.84
C ASN A 39 7.37 -11.03 10.53
N TYR A 40 6.11 -11.05 10.13
CA TYR A 40 5.70 -10.54 8.83
C TYR A 40 5.77 -9.01 8.70
N VAL A 41 5.81 -8.27 9.80
CA VAL A 41 5.98 -6.81 9.77
C VAL A 41 7.43 -6.44 9.45
N THR A 42 8.39 -7.09 10.11
CA THR A 42 9.82 -6.85 9.89
C THR A 42 10.38 -7.69 8.75
N ARG A 43 9.63 -8.69 8.27
CA ARG A 43 10.03 -9.68 7.25
C ARG A 43 11.26 -10.52 7.65
N GLN A 44 11.54 -10.57 8.96
CA GLN A 44 12.61 -11.39 9.52
C GLN A 44 12.09 -12.80 9.79
N ARG A 45 12.79 -13.80 9.29
CA ARG A 45 12.39 -15.21 9.40
C ARG A 45 13.56 -16.12 9.75
N GLY A 46 13.24 -17.29 10.28
CA GLY A 46 14.22 -18.35 10.53
C GLY A 46 13.56 -19.71 10.65
N ALA A 47 14.27 -20.74 10.24
CA ALA A 47 13.86 -22.11 10.54
C ALA A 47 14.03 -22.38 12.03
N GLY A 48 13.15 -23.15 12.61
CA GLY A 48 13.19 -23.62 13.98
C GLY A 48 12.65 -25.03 14.08
N ASP A 49 12.85 -25.64 15.25
CA ASP A 49 12.34 -26.94 15.64
C ASP A 49 11.10 -26.78 16.56
N PRO A 50 10.49 -27.87 17.02
CA PRO A 50 9.37 -27.83 17.96
C PRO A 50 9.67 -27.08 19.26
N PHE A 51 10.93 -27.07 19.72
CA PHE A 51 11.34 -26.33 20.89
C PHE A 51 11.13 -24.82 20.72
N VAL A 52 11.44 -24.28 19.53
CA VAL A 52 11.20 -22.84 19.23
C VAL A 52 9.71 -22.51 19.29
N ALA A 53 8.84 -23.42 18.82
CA ALA A 53 7.39 -23.24 18.93
C ALA A 53 6.92 -23.19 20.38
N GLU A 54 7.39 -24.14 21.20
CA GLU A 54 7.07 -24.21 22.63
C GLU A 54 7.60 -22.97 23.39
N PHE A 55 8.83 -22.55 23.06
CA PHE A 55 9.44 -21.37 23.66
C PHE A 55 8.64 -20.09 23.36
N LEU A 56 8.26 -19.89 22.08
CA LEU A 56 7.44 -18.75 21.66
C LEU A 56 6.03 -18.83 22.25
N TYR A 57 5.47 -20.02 22.43
CA TYR A 57 4.19 -20.21 23.11
C TYR A 57 4.27 -19.80 24.59
N PHE A 58 5.31 -20.19 25.31
CA PHE A 58 5.52 -19.80 26.71
C PHE A 58 5.72 -18.30 26.89
N CYS A 59 6.29 -17.64 25.87
CA CYS A 59 6.51 -16.18 25.85
C CYS A 59 5.28 -15.39 25.33
N ASP A 60 4.05 -15.91 25.40
CA ASP A 60 2.84 -15.20 24.98
C ASP A 60 2.61 -13.90 25.76
N ARG A 61 3.02 -13.89 27.02
CA ARG A 61 3.07 -12.75 27.94
C ARG A 61 4.52 -12.50 28.36
N GLY A 62 4.82 -11.31 28.86
CA GLY A 62 6.18 -10.98 29.28
C GLY A 62 6.74 -11.98 30.30
N LYS A 63 7.87 -12.60 29.98
CA LYS A 63 8.60 -13.57 30.81
C LYS A 63 10.00 -13.04 31.13
N THR A 64 10.43 -13.17 32.36
CA THR A 64 11.79 -12.89 32.79
C THR A 64 12.72 -14.01 32.33
N PHE A 65 14.04 -13.75 32.36
CA PHE A 65 15.00 -14.79 32.02
C PHE A 65 14.98 -15.94 33.04
N ASP A 66 14.74 -15.64 34.33
CA ASP A 66 14.66 -16.64 35.38
C ASP A 66 13.45 -17.58 35.18
N GLU A 67 12.26 -17.04 34.80
CA GLU A 67 11.09 -17.86 34.41
C GLU A 67 11.39 -18.75 33.20
N LEU A 68 12.22 -18.28 32.26
CA LEU A 68 12.64 -19.11 31.10
C LEU A 68 13.55 -20.26 31.56
N MET A 69 14.50 -20.03 32.48
CA MET A 69 15.35 -21.05 33.03
C MET A 69 14.57 -22.09 33.86
N GLU A 70 13.58 -21.63 34.60
CA GLU A 70 12.70 -22.52 35.38
C GLU A 70 11.83 -23.41 34.46
N ARG A 71 11.32 -22.84 33.38
CA ARG A 71 10.46 -23.58 32.44
C ARG A 71 11.23 -24.58 31.57
N PHE A 72 12.50 -24.31 31.29
CA PHE A 72 13.38 -25.11 30.43
C PHE A 72 14.65 -25.55 31.14
N PRO A 73 14.54 -26.35 32.22
CA PRO A 73 15.69 -26.70 33.09
C PRO A 73 16.76 -27.54 32.39
N ASP A 74 16.39 -28.26 31.32
CA ASP A 74 17.32 -29.08 30.55
C ASP A 74 18.20 -28.22 29.60
N GLN A 75 17.90 -26.95 29.45
CA GLN A 75 18.67 -26.06 28.59
C GLN A 75 19.81 -25.39 29.38
N ARG A 76 21.02 -25.43 28.81
CA ARG A 76 22.15 -24.69 29.38
C ARG A 76 21.87 -23.19 29.30
N GLU A 77 22.12 -22.45 30.38
CA GLU A 77 21.91 -20.99 30.45
C GLU A 77 22.52 -20.25 29.24
N ARG A 78 23.77 -20.57 28.88
CA ARG A 78 24.48 -19.97 27.76
C ARG A 78 23.71 -20.19 26.41
N ALA A 79 23.18 -21.39 26.22
CA ALA A 79 22.41 -21.73 25.02
C ALA A 79 21.07 -20.98 24.99
N LEU A 80 20.36 -20.92 26.11
CA LEU A 80 19.10 -20.22 26.25
C LEU A 80 19.28 -18.70 26.00
N ARG A 81 20.32 -18.08 26.58
CA ARG A 81 20.67 -16.68 26.33
C ARG A 81 21.00 -16.43 24.84
N ALA A 82 21.70 -17.35 24.19
CA ALA A 82 21.99 -17.25 22.76
C ALA A 82 20.71 -17.35 21.92
N GLY A 83 19.80 -18.28 22.25
CA GLY A 83 18.50 -18.42 21.63
C GLY A 83 17.66 -17.16 21.76
N VAL A 84 17.52 -16.61 22.97
CA VAL A 84 16.80 -15.33 23.21
C VAL A 84 17.37 -14.21 22.33
N ARG A 85 18.70 -14.05 22.29
CA ARG A 85 19.34 -13.04 21.42
C ARG A 85 19.02 -13.24 19.94
N GLN A 86 19.02 -14.48 19.45
CA GLN A 86 18.68 -14.80 18.07
C GLN A 86 17.21 -14.50 17.77
N LEU A 87 16.29 -14.83 18.66
CA LEU A 87 14.87 -14.55 18.50
C LEU A 87 14.58 -13.04 18.53
N LEU A 88 15.26 -12.28 19.41
CA LEU A 88 15.20 -10.82 19.42
C LEU A 88 15.75 -10.21 18.13
N LYS A 89 16.90 -10.69 17.65
CA LYS A 89 17.49 -10.22 16.36
C LYS A 89 16.56 -10.43 15.17
N ARG A 90 15.75 -11.49 15.19
CA ARG A 90 14.75 -11.80 14.19
C ARG A 90 13.37 -11.20 14.47
N SER A 91 13.25 -10.37 15.49
CA SER A 91 11.98 -9.78 15.93
C SER A 91 10.87 -10.81 16.20
N LEU A 92 11.25 -12.06 16.49
CA LEU A 92 10.31 -13.11 16.92
C LEU A 92 9.97 -12.97 18.40
N LEU A 93 10.90 -12.43 19.18
CA LEU A 93 10.69 -11.89 20.52
C LEU A 93 10.87 -10.37 20.52
N GLU A 94 10.27 -9.74 21.49
CA GLU A 94 10.46 -8.33 21.83
C GLU A 94 10.71 -8.15 23.33
N THR A 95 11.45 -7.11 23.69
CA THR A 95 11.55 -6.72 25.09
C THR A 95 10.25 -6.04 25.51
N TYR A 96 9.63 -6.53 26.54
CA TYR A 96 8.34 -6.06 27.01
C TYR A 96 8.48 -5.30 28.34
N ARG A 97 7.90 -4.11 28.38
CA ARG A 97 7.71 -3.36 29.62
C ARG A 97 6.22 -3.18 29.82
N LYS A 98 5.69 -3.61 30.97
CA LYS A 98 4.26 -3.56 31.30
C LYS A 98 3.65 -2.15 31.16
N GLU A 99 4.48 -1.12 31.14
CA GLU A 99 4.10 0.30 31.04
C GLU A 99 4.03 0.82 29.60
N SER A 100 4.47 0.06 28.60
CA SER A 100 4.46 0.50 27.19
C SER A 100 3.11 0.29 26.51
N LYS A 101 2.04 0.91 27.03
CA LYS A 101 0.71 0.92 26.37
C LYS A 101 0.72 1.53 24.98
N HIS A 102 1.72 2.35 24.64
CA HIS A 102 1.82 3.05 23.35
C HIS A 102 2.13 2.13 22.16
N SER A 103 2.92 1.07 22.35
CA SER A 103 3.23 0.16 21.24
C SER A 103 2.01 -0.68 20.81
N ASP A 104 1.18 -1.08 21.77
CA ASP A 104 0.00 -1.90 21.51
C ASP A 104 -1.13 -1.08 20.86
N GLN A 105 -1.26 0.22 21.19
CA GLN A 105 -2.22 1.13 20.59
C GLN A 105 -1.98 1.32 19.08
N LYS A 106 -0.72 1.40 18.67
CA LYS A 106 -0.37 1.56 17.23
C LYS A 106 -0.93 0.45 16.35
N TRP A 107 -1.05 -0.77 16.90
CA TRP A 107 -1.48 -1.97 16.18
C TRP A 107 -2.95 -2.34 16.43
N ALA A 108 -3.64 -1.60 17.31
CA ALA A 108 -5.01 -1.93 17.71
C ALA A 108 -5.97 -2.05 16.52
N GLY A 109 -5.83 -1.18 15.51
CA GLY A 109 -6.65 -1.21 14.31
C GLY A 109 -6.52 -2.50 13.48
N TRP A 110 -5.39 -3.21 13.57
CA TRP A 110 -5.17 -4.44 12.84
C TRP A 110 -5.65 -5.70 13.56
N GLN A 111 -6.09 -5.62 14.82
CA GLN A 111 -6.46 -6.81 15.60
C GLN A 111 -7.54 -7.64 14.93
N SER A 112 -8.60 -7.01 14.40
CA SER A 112 -9.70 -7.70 13.72
C SER A 112 -9.34 -8.21 12.33
N TRP A 113 -8.26 -7.66 11.72
CA TRP A 113 -7.77 -8.04 10.39
C TRP A 113 -6.58 -9.00 10.42
N ASN A 114 -5.98 -9.23 11.59
CA ASN A 114 -4.83 -10.11 11.80
C ASN A 114 -5.26 -11.59 11.95
N PRO A 115 -4.38 -12.54 11.56
CA PRO A 115 -3.13 -12.31 10.82
C PRO A 115 -3.31 -12.17 9.30
N ALA A 116 -4.48 -12.54 8.74
CA ALA A 116 -4.66 -12.74 7.31
C ALA A 116 -4.37 -11.49 6.47
N ALA A 117 -5.03 -10.35 6.77
CA ALA A 117 -4.80 -9.12 6.01
C ALA A 117 -3.47 -8.47 6.38
N GLY A 118 -3.08 -8.51 7.66
CA GLY A 118 -1.80 -7.98 8.12
C GLY A 118 -0.63 -8.70 7.47
N TYR A 119 -0.63 -10.04 7.47
CA TYR A 119 0.40 -10.82 6.80
C TYR A 119 0.50 -10.45 5.32
N PHE A 120 -0.62 -10.44 4.59
CA PHE A 120 -0.63 -10.07 3.18
C PHE A 120 -0.09 -8.65 2.96
N HIS A 121 -0.58 -7.67 3.72
CA HIS A 121 -0.18 -6.26 3.55
C HIS A 121 1.33 -6.06 3.75
N PHE A 122 1.86 -6.51 4.90
CA PHE A 122 3.26 -6.22 5.24
C PHE A 122 4.26 -7.10 4.50
N SER A 123 3.95 -8.36 4.22
CA SER A 123 4.87 -9.28 3.53
C SER A 123 5.01 -9.00 2.02
N THR A 124 4.04 -8.33 1.42
CA THR A 124 4.04 -8.01 -0.02
C THR A 124 4.55 -6.60 -0.36
N LYS A 125 4.94 -5.80 0.64
CA LYS A 125 5.53 -4.47 0.42
C LYS A 125 6.92 -4.57 -0.22
N ASP A 126 7.30 -3.52 -0.95
CA ASP A 126 8.60 -3.36 -1.61
C ASP A 126 9.02 -4.59 -2.45
N PRO A 127 8.18 -5.08 -3.37
CA PRO A 127 8.58 -6.19 -4.22
C PRO A 127 9.76 -5.76 -5.10
N GLN A 128 10.67 -6.71 -5.37
CA GLN A 128 11.75 -6.47 -6.31
C GLN A 128 11.18 -6.53 -7.73
N PHE A 129 11.11 -5.40 -8.39
CA PHE A 129 10.83 -5.34 -9.82
C PHE A 129 12.17 -5.41 -10.56
N GLU A 130 12.31 -6.39 -11.44
CA GLU A 130 13.46 -6.40 -12.34
C GLU A 130 13.37 -5.16 -13.24
N GLU A 131 14.34 -4.26 -13.11
CA GLU A 131 14.54 -3.21 -14.10
C GLU A 131 14.81 -3.89 -15.44
N GLY A 132 13.85 -3.81 -16.34
CA GLY A 132 14.00 -4.37 -17.67
C GLY A 132 15.19 -3.72 -18.37
N LYS A 133 16.31 -4.41 -18.41
CA LYS A 133 17.41 -4.10 -19.34
C LYS A 133 16.94 -4.44 -20.75
N GLY A 134 16.08 -3.60 -21.32
CA GLY A 134 15.52 -3.82 -22.64
C GLY A 134 14.13 -3.25 -22.81
N ASP A 135 13.49 -3.52 -23.93
CA ASP A 135 12.08 -3.21 -24.12
C ASP A 135 11.23 -4.12 -23.22
N ASP A 136 10.08 -3.62 -22.73
CA ASP A 136 9.14 -4.40 -21.91
C ASP A 136 8.71 -5.74 -22.57
N TRP A 137 8.98 -5.90 -23.86
CA TRP A 137 8.65 -7.10 -24.62
C TRP A 137 9.69 -8.22 -24.48
N SER A 138 10.94 -7.91 -24.10
CA SER A 138 11.99 -8.93 -23.97
C SER A 138 11.63 -9.95 -22.88
N THR A 139 11.16 -9.48 -21.73
CA THR A 139 10.68 -10.32 -20.62
C THR A 139 9.46 -11.15 -21.03
N LEU A 140 8.47 -10.52 -21.71
CA LEU A 140 7.30 -11.25 -22.16
C LEU A 140 7.62 -12.31 -23.21
N ARG A 141 8.57 -12.04 -24.14
CA ARG A 141 9.05 -13.02 -25.10
C ARG A 141 9.78 -14.19 -24.45
N ALA A 142 10.58 -13.90 -23.42
CA ALA A 142 11.28 -14.94 -22.66
C ALA A 142 10.26 -15.87 -21.96
N ILE A 143 9.24 -15.30 -21.32
CA ILE A 143 8.17 -16.07 -20.69
C ILE A 143 7.41 -16.89 -21.72
N ALA A 144 7.04 -16.30 -22.87
CA ALA A 144 6.27 -16.98 -23.92
C ALA A 144 7.03 -18.15 -24.55
N ARG A 145 8.37 -18.16 -24.51
CA ARG A 145 9.19 -19.30 -24.96
C ARG A 145 9.10 -20.51 -24.05
N VAL A 146 8.90 -20.31 -22.74
CA VAL A 146 8.87 -21.42 -21.76
C VAL A 146 7.43 -21.87 -21.44
N ARG A 147 6.45 -21.01 -21.65
CA ARG A 147 5.03 -21.33 -21.41
C ARG A 147 4.12 -20.52 -22.33
N PRO A 148 3.14 -21.15 -22.97
CA PRO A 148 2.23 -20.45 -23.89
C PRO A 148 1.39 -19.41 -23.15
N LEU A 149 1.03 -18.34 -23.86
CA LEU A 149 0.10 -17.35 -23.34
C LEU A 149 -1.26 -18.01 -23.04
N PRO A 150 -1.81 -17.85 -21.84
CA PRO A 150 -3.12 -18.37 -21.50
C PRO A 150 -4.22 -17.80 -22.42
N PRO A 151 -5.31 -18.56 -22.68
CA PRO A 151 -6.43 -18.07 -23.45
C PRO A 151 -7.01 -16.78 -22.85
N ARG A 152 -7.18 -15.75 -23.68
CA ARG A 152 -7.71 -14.45 -23.25
C ARG A 152 -9.20 -14.47 -22.88
N VAL A 153 -9.94 -15.41 -23.44
CA VAL A 153 -11.39 -15.54 -23.28
C VAL A 153 -11.72 -16.98 -22.97
N LYS A 154 -12.47 -17.19 -21.88
CA LYS A 154 -13.04 -18.48 -21.58
C LYS A 154 -14.19 -18.76 -22.51
N LYS A 155 -14.22 -19.96 -23.10
CA LYS A 155 -15.31 -20.45 -23.96
C LYS A 155 -15.99 -21.63 -23.30
N TYR A 156 -17.25 -21.82 -23.59
CA TYR A 156 -18.05 -22.96 -23.15
C TYR A 156 -18.51 -23.73 -24.39
N PRO A 157 -17.75 -24.75 -24.84
CA PRO A 157 -18.16 -25.58 -25.97
C PRO A 157 -19.52 -26.22 -25.71
N GLY A 158 -20.41 -26.18 -26.68
CA GLY A 158 -21.77 -26.76 -26.55
C GLY A 158 -22.80 -25.88 -25.84
N ALA A 159 -22.43 -24.73 -25.29
CA ALA A 159 -23.43 -23.81 -24.76
C ALA A 159 -24.21 -23.12 -25.88
N ALA A 160 -25.52 -22.91 -25.68
CA ALA A 160 -26.33 -22.09 -26.57
C ALA A 160 -25.78 -20.65 -26.60
N VAL A 161 -25.78 -20.04 -27.78
CA VAL A 161 -25.22 -18.69 -28.00
C VAL A 161 -26.33 -17.72 -28.35
N GLU A 162 -26.50 -16.70 -27.52
CA GLU A 162 -27.31 -15.54 -27.78
C GLU A 162 -26.44 -14.40 -28.33
N LYS A 163 -26.84 -13.85 -29.48
CA LYS A 163 -26.17 -12.70 -30.10
C LYS A 163 -26.68 -11.40 -29.48
N LEU A 164 -25.77 -10.67 -28.86
CA LEU A 164 -26.11 -9.35 -28.33
C LEU A 164 -26.25 -8.30 -29.45
N PRO A 165 -27.12 -7.28 -29.26
CA PRO A 165 -27.24 -6.16 -30.20
C PRO A 165 -25.94 -5.40 -30.40
N LYS A 166 -25.85 -4.64 -31.47
CA LYS A 166 -24.70 -3.75 -31.71
C LYS A 166 -24.62 -2.68 -30.63
N ILE A 167 -23.38 -2.41 -30.21
CA ILE A 167 -23.11 -1.34 -29.24
C ILE A 167 -23.20 0.04 -29.91
N ARG A 168 -23.68 1.04 -29.16
CA ARG A 168 -23.64 2.46 -29.57
C ARG A 168 -22.35 3.08 -29.07
N THR A 169 -21.66 3.86 -29.92
CA THR A 169 -20.32 4.42 -29.64
C THR A 169 -20.26 5.94 -29.92
N GLU A 170 -21.39 6.62 -30.04
CA GLU A 170 -21.47 7.99 -30.57
C GLU A 170 -21.57 9.07 -29.50
N THR A 171 -21.39 8.71 -28.21
CA THR A 171 -21.43 9.68 -27.13
C THR A 171 -20.03 10.08 -26.68
N GLU A 172 -19.89 11.26 -26.07
CA GLU A 172 -18.62 11.68 -25.46
C GLU A 172 -18.09 10.65 -24.47
N PHE A 173 -18.97 10.09 -23.65
CA PHE A 173 -18.59 9.06 -22.67
C PHE A 173 -18.01 7.80 -23.32
N THR A 174 -18.66 7.29 -24.37
CA THR A 174 -18.16 6.12 -25.08
C THR A 174 -16.82 6.39 -25.77
N ARG A 175 -16.62 7.61 -26.30
CA ARG A 175 -15.32 8.05 -26.84
C ARG A 175 -14.23 8.03 -25.78
N VAL A 176 -14.49 8.54 -24.57
CA VAL A 176 -13.52 8.50 -23.46
C VAL A 176 -13.15 7.05 -23.07
N LEU A 177 -14.13 6.15 -23.00
CA LEU A 177 -13.90 4.72 -22.74
C LEU A 177 -13.01 4.08 -23.81
N GLU A 178 -13.25 4.41 -25.10
CA GLU A 178 -12.46 3.90 -26.22
C GLU A 178 -11.05 4.48 -26.27
N GLU A 179 -10.86 5.75 -25.95
CA GLU A 179 -9.57 6.45 -26.01
C GLU A 179 -8.69 6.21 -24.80
N ARG A 180 -9.25 5.85 -23.63
CA ARG A 180 -8.48 5.62 -22.42
C ARG A 180 -7.40 4.57 -22.65
N ARG A 181 -6.13 4.96 -22.51
CA ARG A 181 -4.95 4.08 -22.58
C ARG A 181 -3.92 4.49 -21.54
N THR A 182 -3.04 3.58 -21.18
CA THR A 182 -1.85 3.91 -20.37
C THR A 182 -0.81 4.54 -21.28
N TRP A 183 -0.40 5.75 -20.93
CA TRP A 183 0.64 6.50 -21.62
C TRP A 183 1.99 6.32 -20.89
N ARG A 184 3.06 6.23 -21.68
CA ARG A 184 4.44 6.13 -21.17
C ARG A 184 5.35 7.22 -21.75
N GLU A 185 4.82 8.07 -22.57
CA GLU A 185 5.48 9.24 -23.16
C GLU A 185 4.63 10.48 -22.90
N PHE A 186 5.29 11.58 -22.57
CA PHE A 186 4.64 12.83 -22.20
C PHE A 186 5.31 14.00 -22.91
N SER A 187 4.53 15.03 -23.22
CA SER A 187 5.05 16.32 -23.65
C SER A 187 5.79 17.03 -22.53
N LYS A 188 6.81 17.81 -22.91
CA LYS A 188 7.53 18.69 -21.95
C LYS A 188 6.72 19.92 -21.54
N LYS A 189 5.58 20.23 -22.19
CA LYS A 189 4.72 21.35 -21.82
C LYS A 189 4.03 21.08 -20.49
N ALA A 190 3.90 22.13 -19.68
CA ALA A 190 3.20 22.06 -18.40
C ALA A 190 1.71 21.72 -18.60
N VAL A 191 1.12 21.05 -17.63
CA VAL A 191 -0.33 20.84 -17.55
C VAL A 191 -0.95 22.08 -16.91
N GLU A 192 -2.06 22.54 -17.43
CA GLU A 192 -2.82 23.66 -16.88
C GLU A 192 -3.37 23.29 -15.49
N ILE A 193 -3.30 24.23 -14.54
CA ILE A 193 -3.78 23.98 -13.16
C ILE A 193 -5.27 23.65 -13.12
N GLU A 194 -6.06 24.24 -14.03
CA GLU A 194 -7.50 23.99 -14.15
C GLU A 194 -7.80 22.53 -14.50
N LYS A 195 -6.95 21.89 -15.32
CA LYS A 195 -7.09 20.48 -15.62
C LYS A 195 -6.73 19.59 -14.46
N LEU A 196 -5.66 19.95 -13.70
CA LEU A 196 -5.32 19.26 -12.47
C LEU A 196 -6.46 19.38 -11.44
N ALA A 197 -7.00 20.59 -11.26
CA ALA A 197 -8.10 20.85 -10.33
C ALA A 197 -9.34 20.00 -10.69
N GLN A 198 -9.79 20.03 -11.95
CA GLN A 198 -10.92 19.20 -12.40
C GLN A 198 -10.64 17.70 -12.22
N LEU A 199 -9.41 17.26 -12.53
CA LEU A 199 -9.04 15.86 -12.38
C LEU A 199 -9.12 15.42 -10.91
N LEU A 200 -8.59 16.20 -9.99
CA LEU A 200 -8.65 15.91 -8.56
C LEU A 200 -10.08 15.92 -8.02
N TRP A 201 -10.87 16.92 -8.42
CA TRP A 201 -12.27 17.04 -8.01
C TRP A 201 -13.11 15.84 -8.43
N TRP A 202 -13.07 15.47 -9.70
CA TRP A 202 -13.89 14.38 -10.23
C TRP A 202 -13.36 12.99 -9.82
N SER A 203 -12.08 12.86 -9.45
CA SER A 203 -11.53 11.57 -9.05
C SER A 203 -11.62 11.33 -7.55
N PHE A 204 -11.39 12.35 -6.73
CA PHE A 204 -11.17 12.21 -5.30
C PHE A 204 -11.99 13.19 -4.44
N GLY A 205 -12.60 14.22 -5.04
CA GLY A 205 -13.32 15.26 -4.33
C GLY A 205 -14.65 14.77 -3.72
N VAL A 206 -15.04 15.37 -2.62
CA VAL A 206 -16.34 15.15 -1.98
C VAL A 206 -17.40 15.91 -2.77
N GLN A 207 -18.35 15.18 -3.36
CA GLN A 207 -19.42 15.75 -4.19
C GLN A 207 -20.65 16.18 -3.37
N GLY A 208 -20.77 15.67 -2.16
CA GLY A 208 -21.89 15.94 -1.27
C GLY A 208 -21.85 15.11 0.00
N TRP A 209 -22.90 15.24 0.79
CA TRP A 209 -23.01 14.58 2.10
C TRP A 209 -24.36 13.93 2.29
N ALA A 210 -24.36 12.70 2.78
CA ALA A 210 -25.56 12.01 3.26
C ALA A 210 -25.58 12.03 4.78
N ARG A 211 -26.67 12.52 5.38
CA ARG A 211 -26.89 12.49 6.83
C ARG A 211 -27.54 11.18 7.22
N ILE A 212 -26.87 10.42 8.09
CA ILE A 212 -27.39 9.19 8.66
C ILE A 212 -27.70 9.45 10.14
N PRO A 213 -28.94 9.21 10.62
CA PRO A 213 -29.26 9.34 12.04
C PRO A 213 -28.28 8.58 12.92
N ASP A 214 -27.87 9.18 14.03
CA ASP A 214 -26.97 8.63 15.05
C ASP A 214 -25.55 8.26 14.58
N VAL A 215 -25.24 8.41 13.27
CA VAL A 215 -23.91 8.18 12.69
C VAL A 215 -23.22 9.49 12.31
N GLY A 216 -23.97 10.42 11.71
CA GLY A 216 -23.44 11.70 11.25
C GLY A 216 -23.46 11.86 9.73
N LEU A 217 -22.47 12.56 9.18
CA LEU A 217 -22.34 12.82 7.76
C LEU A 217 -21.42 11.80 7.10
N LEU A 218 -21.87 11.18 6.03
CA LEU A 218 -21.08 10.33 5.16
C LEU A 218 -20.83 11.06 3.84
N ALA A 219 -19.59 11.07 3.39
CA ALA A 219 -19.20 11.69 2.12
C ALA A 219 -19.77 10.92 0.91
N LEU A 220 -20.18 11.66 -0.09
CA LEU A 220 -20.55 11.14 -1.41
C LEU A 220 -19.48 11.54 -2.42
N THR A 221 -18.98 10.58 -3.16
CA THR A 221 -17.95 10.77 -4.18
C THR A 221 -18.36 10.12 -5.51
N THR A 222 -17.65 10.40 -6.58
CA THR A 222 -17.91 9.81 -7.90
C THR A 222 -17.61 8.32 -7.98
N SER A 223 -16.60 7.85 -7.24
CA SER A 223 -16.24 6.43 -7.16
C SER A 223 -16.93 5.78 -5.96
N PRO A 224 -17.44 4.53 -6.11
CA PRO A 224 -18.07 3.85 -4.98
C PRO A 224 -17.05 3.48 -3.92
N SER A 225 -17.43 3.62 -2.65
CA SER A 225 -16.65 3.20 -1.49
C SER A 225 -17.42 2.19 -0.65
N GLY A 226 -16.73 1.18 -0.15
CA GLY A 226 -17.30 0.14 0.71
C GLY A 226 -17.89 0.74 1.97
N GLY A 227 -19.25 0.76 2.04
CA GLY A 227 -19.98 1.33 3.15
C GLY A 227 -19.87 2.84 3.31
N ALA A 228 -19.42 3.56 2.28
CA ALA A 228 -19.10 4.99 2.26
C ALA A 228 -18.03 5.38 3.28
N MET A 229 -17.01 4.51 3.46
CA MET A 229 -15.95 4.75 4.44
C MET A 229 -14.79 5.59 3.91
N HIS A 230 -14.61 5.67 2.59
CA HIS A 230 -13.63 6.50 1.90
C HIS A 230 -12.24 6.48 2.57
N PRO A 231 -11.54 5.32 2.61
CA PRO A 231 -10.26 5.19 3.30
C PRO A 231 -9.13 5.97 2.64
N PHE A 232 -9.29 6.41 1.38
CA PHE A 232 -8.18 6.93 0.59
C PHE A 232 -7.95 8.42 0.78
N GLU A 233 -6.64 8.75 0.91
CA GLU A 233 -6.08 10.09 0.73
C GLU A 233 -5.32 10.17 -0.59
N ALA A 234 -5.21 11.37 -1.15
CA ALA A 234 -4.49 11.64 -2.39
C ALA A 234 -3.32 12.59 -2.15
N TYR A 235 -2.10 12.10 -2.35
CA TYR A 235 -0.89 12.92 -2.28
C TYR A 235 -0.35 13.20 -3.67
N VAL A 236 -0.28 14.46 -4.05
CA VAL A 236 0.07 14.91 -5.40
C VAL A 236 1.51 15.36 -5.46
N MET A 237 2.35 14.59 -6.13
CA MET A 237 3.73 14.95 -6.44
C MET A 237 3.77 15.71 -7.76
N VAL A 238 3.89 17.03 -7.67
CA VAL A 238 3.84 17.97 -8.79
C VAL A 238 5.24 18.22 -9.31
N ARG A 239 5.45 18.02 -10.62
CA ARG A 239 6.70 18.34 -11.31
C ARG A 239 6.54 19.50 -12.32
N ASN A 240 5.48 19.50 -13.10
CA ASN A 240 5.32 20.42 -14.22
C ASN A 240 3.85 20.79 -14.47
N VAL A 241 3.29 21.60 -13.56
CA VAL A 241 1.93 22.15 -13.64
C VAL A 241 2.04 23.67 -13.68
N GLU A 242 1.33 24.30 -14.60
CA GLU A 242 1.33 25.76 -14.79
C GLU A 242 0.74 26.45 -13.56
N GLY A 243 1.40 27.49 -13.09
CA GLY A 243 0.96 28.27 -11.93
C GLY A 243 1.12 27.56 -10.57
N LEU A 244 1.64 26.31 -10.54
CA LEU A 244 1.85 25.56 -9.31
C LEU A 244 3.33 25.17 -9.15
N GLY A 245 3.93 25.50 -8.00
CA GLY A 245 5.31 25.12 -7.70
C GLY A 245 5.51 23.62 -7.65
N SER A 246 6.68 23.12 -8.09
CA SER A 246 7.01 21.72 -7.91
C SER A 246 7.08 21.37 -6.43
N GLY A 247 6.53 20.21 -6.04
CA GLY A 247 6.45 19.83 -4.63
C GLY A 247 5.57 18.62 -4.40
N MET A 248 5.50 18.21 -3.15
CA MET A 248 4.59 17.21 -2.64
C MET A 248 3.43 17.91 -1.93
N TYR A 249 2.23 17.61 -2.31
CA TYR A 249 1.00 18.20 -1.77
C TYR A 249 0.06 17.11 -1.27
N HIS A 250 -0.69 17.39 -0.22
CA HIS A 250 -1.89 16.66 0.14
C HIS A 250 -3.10 17.32 -0.52
N TYR A 251 -4.03 16.53 -1.04
CA TYR A 251 -5.29 17.04 -1.58
C TYR A 251 -6.39 16.95 -0.53
N ASP A 252 -6.80 18.09 0.01
CA ASP A 252 -7.99 18.19 0.84
C ASP A 252 -9.25 18.04 -0.04
N ALA A 253 -9.85 16.86 0.04
CA ALA A 253 -11.00 16.47 -0.79
C ALA A 253 -12.28 17.23 -0.45
N GLU A 254 -12.44 17.72 0.77
CA GLU A 254 -13.59 18.51 1.22
C GLU A 254 -13.44 19.99 0.79
N GLY A 255 -12.27 20.56 1.07
CA GLY A 255 -11.99 21.95 0.75
C GLY A 255 -11.58 22.21 -0.70
N HIS A 256 -11.40 21.15 -1.52
CA HIS A 256 -10.89 21.20 -2.90
C HIS A 256 -9.65 22.07 -3.03
N ARG A 257 -8.62 21.78 -2.24
CA ARG A 257 -7.37 22.56 -2.19
C ARG A 257 -6.15 21.64 -2.04
N LEU A 258 -4.99 22.18 -2.37
CA LEU A 258 -3.70 21.51 -2.21
C LEU A 258 -2.95 22.10 -1.01
N GLU A 259 -2.53 21.24 -0.11
CA GLU A 259 -1.74 21.57 1.07
C GLU A 259 -0.28 21.19 0.82
N LEU A 260 0.60 22.19 0.75
CA LEU A 260 2.02 21.97 0.46
C LEU A 260 2.73 21.33 1.65
N LEU A 261 3.18 20.10 1.49
CA LEU A 261 3.95 19.35 2.49
C LEU A 261 5.46 19.55 2.33
N ARG A 262 5.94 19.58 1.08
CA ARG A 262 7.37 19.75 0.77
C ARG A 262 7.57 20.40 -0.59
N LYS A 263 8.46 21.40 -0.66
CA LYS A 263 8.86 22.04 -1.91
C LYS A 263 9.85 21.16 -2.70
N GLY A 264 9.78 21.25 -4.00
CA GLY A 264 10.68 20.60 -4.95
C GLY A 264 10.38 19.10 -5.11
N THR A 265 10.44 18.67 -6.37
CA THR A 265 10.41 17.26 -6.78
C THR A 265 11.36 17.09 -7.96
N SER A 266 11.87 15.89 -8.15
CA SER A 266 12.75 15.60 -9.27
C SER A 266 12.31 14.35 -10.03
N LYS A 267 12.68 14.28 -11.31
CA LYS A 267 12.46 13.09 -12.13
C LYS A 267 13.05 11.82 -11.51
N PRO A 268 14.34 11.79 -11.06
CA PRO A 268 14.90 10.60 -10.42
C PRO A 268 14.16 10.17 -9.15
N GLU A 269 13.62 11.14 -8.39
CA GLU A 269 12.83 10.83 -7.20
C GLU A 269 11.52 10.11 -7.57
N ILE A 270 10.78 10.59 -8.57
CA ILE A 270 9.57 9.93 -9.07
C ILE A 270 9.89 8.51 -9.54
N GLU A 271 10.95 8.36 -10.34
CA GLU A 271 11.38 7.06 -10.85
C GLU A 271 11.68 6.08 -9.72
N LYS A 272 12.40 6.53 -8.70
CA LYS A 272 12.73 5.74 -7.50
C LYS A 272 11.47 5.31 -6.74
N LEU A 273 10.56 6.23 -6.49
CA LEU A 273 9.32 5.96 -5.75
C LEU A 273 8.39 5.00 -6.52
N LEU A 274 8.44 5.04 -7.84
CA LEU A 274 7.68 4.13 -8.72
C LEU A 274 8.53 2.92 -9.18
N ALA A 275 9.35 2.39 -8.26
CA ALA A 275 10.09 1.15 -8.42
C ALA A 275 10.95 1.09 -9.70
N GLY A 276 11.63 2.18 -10.03
CA GLY A 276 12.56 2.27 -11.17
C GLY A 276 11.90 2.48 -12.53
N GLN A 277 10.59 2.72 -12.62
CA GLN A 277 9.88 2.97 -13.88
C GLN A 277 10.26 4.35 -14.46
N ARG A 278 11.34 4.41 -15.26
CA ARG A 278 11.93 5.66 -15.78
C ARG A 278 10.95 6.55 -16.54
N TRP A 279 10.02 5.95 -17.28
CA TRP A 279 9.03 6.71 -18.05
C TRP A 279 8.06 7.51 -17.15
N CYS A 280 7.83 7.09 -15.91
CA CYS A 280 6.97 7.82 -14.96
C CYS A 280 7.57 9.17 -14.57
N GLY A 281 8.89 9.30 -14.54
CA GLY A 281 9.58 10.54 -14.22
C GLY A 281 9.32 11.70 -15.20
N GLU A 282 8.79 11.42 -16.38
CA GLU A 282 8.40 12.43 -17.37
C GLU A 282 6.97 12.94 -17.21
N ALA A 283 6.16 12.33 -16.35
CA ALA A 283 4.80 12.79 -16.07
C ALA A 283 4.82 14.21 -15.47
N ALA A 284 3.77 14.99 -15.70
CA ALA A 284 3.64 16.32 -15.13
C ALA A 284 3.37 16.27 -13.62
N PHE A 285 2.66 15.24 -13.18
CA PHE A 285 2.39 14.96 -11.76
C PHE A 285 2.05 13.48 -11.57
N VAL A 286 2.24 13.02 -10.33
CA VAL A 286 1.88 11.68 -9.85
C VAL A 286 1.04 11.83 -8.60
N VAL A 287 -0.02 11.06 -8.47
CA VAL A 287 -0.88 10.97 -7.28
C VAL A 287 -0.63 9.62 -6.62
N PHE A 288 -0.16 9.63 -5.39
CA PHE A 288 -0.09 8.45 -4.53
C PHE A 288 -1.39 8.32 -3.77
N LEU A 289 -2.05 7.18 -3.88
CA LEU A 289 -3.24 6.84 -3.14
C LEU A 289 -2.85 6.03 -1.91
N THR A 290 -3.07 6.60 -0.74
CA THR A 290 -2.83 5.96 0.55
C THR A 290 -4.14 5.64 1.22
N ALA A 291 -4.18 4.55 2.01
CA ALA A 291 -5.37 4.15 2.73
C ALA A 291 -5.19 4.36 4.24
N VAL A 292 -6.06 5.14 4.84
CA VAL A 292 -6.25 5.26 6.29
C VAL A 292 -7.15 4.10 6.72
N PHE A 293 -6.54 2.99 7.14
CA PHE A 293 -7.24 1.72 7.38
C PHE A 293 -8.34 1.82 8.44
N ALA A 294 -8.13 2.64 9.46
CA ALA A 294 -9.10 2.84 10.55
C ALA A 294 -10.50 3.23 10.05
N ARG A 295 -10.62 3.92 8.92
CA ARG A 295 -11.92 4.29 8.34
C ARG A 295 -12.72 3.05 7.94
N THR A 296 -12.10 2.10 7.24
CA THR A 296 -12.76 0.86 6.83
C THR A 296 -12.92 -0.11 8.01
N GLN A 297 -11.92 -0.18 8.90
CA GLN A 297 -11.93 -1.02 10.08
C GLN A 297 -13.05 -0.63 11.05
N TRP A 298 -13.39 0.63 11.16
CA TRP A 298 -14.49 1.11 12.00
C TRP A 298 -15.82 0.42 11.71
N LYS A 299 -16.08 0.09 10.44
CA LYS A 299 -17.33 -0.58 10.02
C LYS A 299 -17.16 -2.09 9.84
N TYR A 300 -16.00 -2.55 9.41
CA TYR A 300 -15.76 -3.92 8.97
C TYR A 300 -14.63 -4.57 9.75
N GLU A 301 -14.97 -5.21 10.85
CA GLU A 301 -14.04 -5.84 11.79
C GLU A 301 -13.62 -7.26 11.35
N HIS A 302 -13.30 -7.45 10.06
CA HIS A 302 -12.83 -8.74 9.53
C HIS A 302 -11.84 -8.55 8.38
N ALA A 303 -10.86 -9.41 8.29
CA ALA A 303 -9.75 -9.33 7.30
C ALA A 303 -10.20 -9.23 5.84
N ARG A 304 -11.39 -9.78 5.47
CA ARG A 304 -11.94 -9.66 4.11
C ARG A 304 -12.12 -8.20 3.67
N ALA A 305 -12.34 -7.27 4.62
CA ALA A 305 -12.51 -5.85 4.32
C ALA A 305 -11.27 -5.24 3.63
N TYR A 306 -10.08 -5.81 3.84
CA TYR A 306 -8.88 -5.40 3.11
C TYR A 306 -9.02 -5.56 1.58
N ARG A 307 -9.78 -6.57 1.11
CA ARG A 307 -10.10 -6.70 -0.32
C ARG A 307 -10.94 -5.55 -0.83
N VAL A 308 -11.84 -5.01 0.01
CA VAL A 308 -12.67 -3.84 -0.34
C VAL A 308 -11.78 -2.62 -0.55
N VAL A 309 -10.81 -2.39 0.36
CA VAL A 309 -9.83 -1.30 0.21
C VAL A 309 -9.07 -1.43 -1.11
N LEU A 310 -8.55 -2.60 -1.44
CA LEU A 310 -7.83 -2.81 -2.70
C LEU A 310 -8.70 -2.60 -3.94
N ALA A 311 -9.96 -3.06 -3.91
CA ALA A 311 -10.91 -2.84 -5.00
C ALA A 311 -11.22 -1.35 -5.19
N GLU A 312 -11.39 -0.62 -4.10
CA GLU A 312 -11.66 0.82 -4.10
C GLU A 312 -10.49 1.63 -4.68
N ALA A 313 -9.24 1.25 -4.39
CA ALA A 313 -8.07 1.83 -5.04
C ALA A 313 -8.16 1.72 -6.57
N GLY A 314 -8.62 0.57 -7.08
CA GLY A 314 -8.87 0.37 -8.51
C GLY A 314 -10.00 1.25 -9.06
N HIS A 315 -11.09 1.44 -8.31
CA HIS A 315 -12.19 2.35 -8.69
C HIS A 315 -11.68 3.78 -8.87
N LEU A 316 -10.95 4.30 -7.89
CA LEU A 316 -10.37 5.65 -7.90
C LEU A 316 -9.40 5.83 -9.07
N CYS A 317 -8.51 4.87 -9.29
CA CYS A 317 -7.56 4.91 -10.42
C CYS A 317 -8.26 4.84 -11.78
N GLN A 318 -9.33 4.06 -11.92
CA GLN A 318 -10.10 4.03 -13.17
C GLN A 318 -10.82 5.36 -13.40
N THR A 319 -11.45 5.95 -12.38
CA THR A 319 -12.07 7.27 -12.47
C THR A 319 -11.04 8.33 -12.88
N PHE A 320 -9.86 8.32 -12.23
CA PHE A 320 -8.74 9.19 -12.58
C PHE A 320 -8.34 9.03 -14.07
N CYS A 321 -8.16 7.81 -14.56
CA CYS A 321 -7.75 7.56 -15.93
C CYS A 321 -8.81 8.01 -16.95
N LEU A 322 -10.10 7.82 -16.65
CA LEU A 322 -11.20 8.27 -17.52
C LEU A 322 -11.27 9.81 -17.55
N THR A 323 -11.24 10.44 -16.37
CA THR A 323 -11.28 11.90 -16.24
C THR A 323 -10.06 12.55 -16.92
N ALA A 324 -8.86 12.02 -16.71
CA ALA A 324 -7.66 12.53 -17.40
C ALA A 324 -7.77 12.38 -18.92
N THR A 325 -8.35 11.27 -19.41
CA THR A 325 -8.59 11.07 -20.86
C THR A 325 -9.58 12.08 -21.40
N TRP A 326 -10.66 12.32 -20.66
CA TRP A 326 -11.67 13.33 -20.98
C TRP A 326 -11.07 14.73 -21.10
N LEU A 327 -10.18 15.10 -20.15
CA LEU A 327 -9.46 16.37 -20.13
C LEU A 327 -8.34 16.46 -21.20
N GLY A 328 -8.18 15.43 -22.04
CA GLY A 328 -7.16 15.38 -23.09
C GLY A 328 -5.74 15.16 -22.59
N LEU A 329 -5.59 14.71 -21.34
CA LEU A 329 -4.31 14.32 -20.74
C LEU A 329 -3.90 12.89 -21.13
N ALA A 330 -2.67 12.55 -20.81
CA ALA A 330 -2.06 11.24 -21.00
C ALA A 330 -1.94 10.52 -19.64
N PRO A 331 -2.94 9.72 -19.21
CA PRO A 331 -2.92 9.06 -17.91
C PRO A 331 -2.14 7.75 -17.88
N PHE A 332 -1.70 7.38 -16.69
CA PHE A 332 -1.29 6.03 -16.32
C PHE A 332 -1.68 5.71 -14.88
N CYS A 333 -1.63 4.44 -14.53
CA CYS A 333 -1.68 3.97 -13.14
C CYS A 333 -0.75 2.77 -12.97
N THR A 334 -0.23 2.58 -11.75
CA THR A 334 0.72 1.50 -11.45
C THR A 334 0.65 1.09 -9.98
N MET A 335 0.84 -0.21 -9.73
CA MET A 335 1.10 -0.78 -8.39
C MET A 335 2.57 -1.16 -8.20
N ALA A 336 3.44 -0.86 -9.15
CA ALA A 336 4.87 -1.01 -8.97
C ALA A 336 5.39 0.17 -8.15
N LEU A 337 5.41 0.01 -6.84
CA LEU A 337 5.69 1.02 -5.84
C LEU A 337 6.91 0.60 -4.99
N ALA A 338 7.70 1.58 -4.57
CA ALA A 338 8.65 1.44 -3.47
C ALA A 338 7.93 1.89 -2.18
N ASP A 339 7.05 1.05 -1.66
CA ASP A 339 6.06 1.36 -0.63
C ASP A 339 6.68 2.10 0.56
N THR A 340 7.69 1.50 1.19
CA THR A 340 8.38 2.09 2.35
C THR A 340 9.07 3.43 2.02
N ALA A 341 9.56 3.61 0.78
CA ALA A 341 10.19 4.86 0.38
C ALA A 341 9.15 5.97 0.18
N ILE A 342 7.98 5.64 -0.38
CA ILE A 342 6.85 6.56 -0.53
C ILE A 342 6.33 6.96 0.85
N GLU A 343 6.06 6.01 1.74
CA GLU A 343 5.57 6.26 3.09
C GLU A 343 6.51 7.19 3.86
N ARG A 344 7.83 6.95 3.77
CA ARG A 344 8.83 7.85 4.36
C ARG A 344 8.82 9.25 3.76
N ALA A 345 8.67 9.36 2.44
CA ALA A 345 8.61 10.65 1.75
C ALA A 345 7.36 11.47 2.13
N LEU A 346 6.27 10.78 2.47
CA LEU A 346 5.00 11.34 2.90
C LEU A 346 4.89 11.52 4.43
N GLY A 347 5.84 11.00 5.21
CA GLY A 347 5.79 11.03 6.68
C GLY A 347 4.79 10.05 7.28
N LEU A 348 4.44 8.99 6.55
CA LEU A 348 3.48 7.95 6.98
C LEU A 348 4.19 6.84 7.75
N ASP A 349 3.46 6.18 8.64
CA ASP A 349 4.00 5.08 9.43
C ASP A 349 3.88 3.70 8.75
N GLY A 350 3.13 3.63 7.65
CA GLY A 350 2.86 2.41 6.91
C GLY A 350 2.02 1.37 7.66
N ILE A 351 1.40 1.78 8.76
CA ILE A 351 0.60 0.94 9.67
C ILE A 351 -0.82 1.46 9.75
N ASN A 352 -0.99 2.71 10.19
CA ASN A 352 -2.29 3.37 10.24
C ASN A 352 -2.69 3.89 8.85
N GLU A 353 -1.70 4.34 8.10
CA GLU A 353 -1.84 4.78 6.72
C GLU A 353 -0.69 4.23 5.87
N SER A 354 -1.01 3.67 4.69
CA SER A 354 -0.04 3.08 3.78
C SER A 354 -0.42 3.34 2.33
N VAL A 355 0.59 3.50 1.46
CA VAL A 355 0.37 3.64 0.02
C VAL A 355 -0.05 2.30 -0.58
N LEU A 356 -1.03 2.33 -1.47
CA LEU A 356 -1.52 1.13 -2.14
C LEU A 356 -1.52 1.23 -3.67
N TYR A 357 -1.60 2.43 -4.23
CA TYR A 357 -1.65 2.64 -5.67
C TYR A 357 -1.07 3.99 -6.06
N ALA A 358 -0.63 4.12 -7.32
CA ALA A 358 -0.28 5.42 -7.88
C ALA A 358 -0.92 5.61 -9.26
N ALA A 359 -1.34 6.83 -9.53
CA ALA A 359 -1.78 7.29 -10.84
C ALA A 359 -1.02 8.56 -11.21
N GLY A 360 -0.85 8.83 -12.49
CA GLY A 360 -0.20 10.05 -12.91
C GLY A 360 -0.64 10.46 -14.29
N ALA A 361 -0.36 11.69 -14.66
CA ALA A 361 -0.64 12.20 -15.98
C ALA A 361 0.36 13.28 -16.43
N GLY A 362 0.36 13.50 -17.73
CA GLY A 362 1.03 14.61 -18.39
C GLY A 362 0.27 15.02 -19.64
N ARG A 363 0.77 15.99 -20.39
CA ARG A 363 0.20 16.31 -21.71
C ARG A 363 0.57 15.23 -22.72
N LYS A 364 -0.34 14.93 -23.63
CA LYS A 364 -0.07 14.04 -24.77
C LYS A 364 1.10 14.59 -25.60
N PRO A 365 1.99 13.72 -26.11
CA PRO A 365 3.04 14.15 -27.04
C PRO A 365 2.46 14.78 -28.30
N PRO A 366 3.13 15.78 -28.91
CA PRO A 366 2.68 16.36 -30.16
C PRO A 366 2.54 15.31 -31.28
N GLY A 367 1.47 15.41 -32.04
CA GLY A 367 1.23 14.50 -33.19
C GLY A 367 0.77 13.08 -32.82
N LYS A 368 0.68 12.74 -31.51
CA LYS A 368 0.18 11.45 -31.04
C LYS A 368 -1.27 11.59 -30.55
N ALA A 369 -2.21 11.04 -31.27
CA ALA A 369 -3.61 10.97 -30.85
C ALA A 369 -3.87 9.81 -29.87
N THR A 370 -3.10 8.73 -29.96
CA THR A 370 -3.23 7.51 -29.14
C THR A 370 -1.88 7.11 -28.55
N ALA A 371 -1.90 6.35 -27.47
CA ALA A 371 -0.69 5.75 -26.90
C ALA A 371 -0.05 4.78 -27.91
N ASP A 372 1.26 4.75 -27.98
CA ASP A 372 1.98 3.73 -28.76
C ASP A 372 1.52 2.33 -28.31
N ARG A 373 1.39 1.39 -29.25
CA ARG A 373 0.95 0.01 -29.03
C ARG A 373 -0.55 -0.25 -29.12
N VAL A 374 -1.34 0.73 -29.56
CA VAL A 374 -2.73 0.48 -29.92
C VAL A 374 -2.77 0.10 -31.41
N ARG A 375 -3.00 -1.18 -31.71
CA ARG A 375 -3.58 -1.53 -33.03
C ARG A 375 -5.03 -1.13 -32.98
N GLU A 376 -5.55 -0.56 -34.09
CA GLU A 376 -6.99 -0.31 -34.17
C GLU A 376 -7.76 -1.58 -33.76
N PRO A 377 -8.86 -1.44 -32.99
CA PRO A 377 -9.72 -2.57 -32.71
C PRO A 377 -10.09 -3.22 -34.05
N SER A 378 -9.85 -4.52 -34.17
CA SER A 378 -10.37 -5.27 -35.32
C SER A 378 -11.83 -4.87 -35.47
N ARG A 379 -12.27 -4.54 -36.68
CA ARG A 379 -13.63 -4.06 -37.04
C ARG A 379 -14.70 -5.13 -36.74
N ILE A 380 -14.75 -5.61 -35.49
CA ILE A 380 -15.81 -6.50 -35.03
C ILE A 380 -17.01 -5.60 -34.78
N ASN A 381 -17.88 -5.51 -35.80
CA ASN A 381 -19.21 -4.87 -35.78
C ASN A 381 -19.29 -3.34 -35.77
N ARG A 382 -18.34 -2.60 -36.38
CA ARG A 382 -18.64 -1.24 -36.86
C ARG A 382 -19.28 -1.33 -38.23
N LYS A 383 -20.61 -1.23 -38.33
CA LYS A 383 -21.24 -0.69 -39.54
C LYS A 383 -21.57 0.77 -39.26
N ARG A 384 -21.13 1.63 -40.20
CA ARG A 384 -21.56 3.02 -40.32
C ARG A 384 -23.08 3.11 -40.43
#